data_78a7112d1f91eb9e0ceffb57d7c2feb0
#
_entry.id   78a7112d1f91eb9e0ceffb57d7c2feb0
#
_cell.length_a   1.000
_cell.length_b   1.000
_cell.length_c   1.000
_cell.angle_alpha   90.00
_cell.angle_beta   90.00
_cell.angle_gamma   90.00
#
_symmetry.space_group_name_H-M   'P 1'
#
loop_
_entity.id
_entity.type
_entity.pdbx_description
1 polymer ?
#
loop_
_entity_poly.entity_id
_entity_poly.type
_entity_poly.pdbx_seq_one_letter_code
_entity_poly.pdbx_strand_id
1 'polypeptide(L)'
;EAIRTAADASKEAEKKAAEAADKVEKLLKTAKTEAAEIVSTAKAEAVSLTEKSEKKAKDQAERIVEDARESIGKEVIAARKSLHNEMIDLVAIATAKVTAETATDQVDRNLVAAALKEAK
;
A
#
# COMPACT_ATOMS: atom_id res chain seq x y z
N GLU A 1 14.62 -10.85 -82.20
CA GLU A 1 13.47 -10.42 -81.37
C GLU A 1 13.32 -11.26 -80.09
N ALA A 2 13.47 -12.58 -80.12
CA ALA A 2 13.39 -13.46 -79.00
C ALA A 2 14.49 -13.14 -77.95
N ILE A 3 15.66 -12.76 -78.39
CA ILE A 3 16.80 -12.38 -77.55
C ILE A 3 16.53 -11.05 -76.87
N ARG A 4 15.92 -10.07 -77.55
CA ARG A 4 15.51 -8.79 -76.95
C ARG A 4 14.42 -8.96 -75.88
N THR A 5 13.45 -9.77 -76.20
CA THR A 5 12.36 -10.08 -75.29
C THR A 5 12.87 -10.78 -74.06
N ALA A 6 13.81 -11.69 -74.14
CA ALA A 6 14.44 -12.37 -73.02
C ALA A 6 15.30 -11.42 -72.18
N ALA A 7 16.06 -10.54 -72.89
CA ALA A 7 16.87 -9.52 -72.22
C ALA A 7 15.99 -8.50 -71.48
N ASP A 8 14.90 -8.06 -72.06
CA ASP A 8 13.94 -7.14 -71.43
C ASP A 8 13.23 -7.79 -70.26
N ALA A 9 12.85 -9.03 -70.36
CA ALA A 9 12.26 -9.81 -69.26
C ALA A 9 13.24 -10.00 -68.10
N SER A 10 14.52 -10.25 -68.43
CA SER A 10 15.58 -10.36 -67.43
C SER A 10 15.81 -9.05 -66.71
N LYS A 11 15.86 -7.91 -67.38
CA LYS A 11 15.99 -6.60 -66.82
C LYS A 11 14.79 -6.25 -65.90
N GLU A 12 13.61 -6.59 -66.36
CA GLU A 12 12.41 -6.34 -65.54
C GLU A 12 12.37 -7.23 -64.35
N ALA A 13 12.80 -8.46 -64.42
CA ALA A 13 12.92 -9.34 -63.26
C ALA A 13 13.95 -8.82 -62.23
N GLU A 14 15.11 -8.35 -62.71
CA GLU A 14 16.11 -7.71 -61.85
C GLU A 14 15.59 -6.45 -61.17
N LYS A 15 14.84 -5.63 -61.89
CA LYS A 15 14.23 -4.42 -61.37
C LYS A 15 13.19 -4.75 -60.27
N LYS A 16 12.36 -5.74 -60.52
CA LYS A 16 11.37 -6.20 -59.54
C LYS A 16 12.02 -6.80 -58.31
N ALA A 17 13.12 -7.55 -58.49
CA ALA A 17 13.89 -8.11 -57.39
C ALA A 17 14.52 -7.01 -56.54
N ALA A 18 15.09 -5.97 -57.18
CA ALA A 18 15.66 -4.82 -56.46
C ALA A 18 14.59 -4.02 -55.72
N GLU A 19 13.42 -3.79 -56.30
CA GLU A 19 12.29 -3.12 -55.66
C GLU A 19 11.77 -3.94 -54.49
N ALA A 20 11.68 -5.25 -54.61
CA ALA A 20 11.27 -6.14 -53.53
C ALA A 20 12.27 -6.11 -52.38
N ALA A 21 13.57 -6.16 -52.67
CA ALA A 21 14.63 -6.06 -51.68
C ALA A 21 14.58 -4.72 -50.93
N ASP A 22 14.35 -3.62 -51.65
CA ASP A 22 14.21 -2.28 -51.05
C ASP A 22 12.97 -2.21 -50.10
N LYS A 23 11.86 -2.76 -50.54
CA LYS A 23 10.65 -2.86 -49.73
C LYS A 23 10.86 -3.66 -48.44
N VAL A 24 11.54 -4.81 -48.54
CA VAL A 24 11.86 -5.65 -47.39
C VAL A 24 12.77 -4.89 -46.43
N GLU A 25 13.79 -4.21 -46.95
CA GLU A 25 14.70 -3.39 -46.10
C GLU A 25 13.95 -2.30 -45.36
N LYS A 26 13.06 -1.58 -46.04
CA LYS A 26 12.22 -0.54 -45.44
C LYS A 26 11.26 -1.10 -44.38
N LEU A 27 10.65 -2.24 -44.67
CA LEU A 27 9.77 -2.92 -43.73
C LEU A 27 10.52 -3.36 -42.47
N LEU A 28 11.73 -3.93 -42.66
CA LEU A 28 12.58 -4.31 -41.53
C LEU A 28 12.99 -3.11 -40.67
N LYS A 29 13.35 -2.01 -41.30
CA LYS A 29 13.72 -0.78 -40.62
C LYS A 29 12.54 -0.22 -39.81
N THR A 30 11.37 -0.16 -40.45
CA THR A 30 10.13 0.29 -39.78
C THR A 30 9.78 -0.63 -38.63
N ALA A 31 9.84 -1.95 -38.82
CA ALA A 31 9.56 -2.92 -37.78
C ALA A 31 10.52 -2.79 -36.58
N LYS A 32 11.81 -2.58 -36.84
CA LYS A 32 12.81 -2.34 -35.77
C LYS A 32 12.52 -1.08 -35.01
N THR A 33 12.15 0.00 -35.70
CA THR A 33 11.80 1.27 -35.09
C THR A 33 10.55 1.13 -34.21
N GLU A 34 9.50 0.51 -34.73
CA GLU A 34 8.27 0.26 -33.98
C GLU A 34 8.52 -0.65 -32.79
N ALA A 35 9.30 -1.70 -32.92
CA ALA A 35 9.67 -2.58 -31.82
C ALA A 35 10.44 -1.83 -30.74
N ALA A 36 11.38 -0.96 -31.11
CA ALA A 36 12.12 -0.13 -30.18
C ALA A 36 11.20 0.83 -29.42
N GLU A 37 10.25 1.44 -30.11
CA GLU A 37 9.25 2.31 -29.49
C GLU A 37 8.34 1.56 -28.52
N ILE A 38 7.88 0.37 -28.90
CA ILE A 38 7.06 -0.48 -28.04
C ILE A 38 7.81 -0.84 -26.76
N VAL A 39 9.08 -1.26 -26.89
CA VAL A 39 9.92 -1.59 -25.73
C VAL A 39 10.18 -0.38 -24.85
N SER A 40 10.48 0.77 -25.46
CA SER A 40 10.69 2.02 -24.72
C SER A 40 9.44 2.44 -23.94
N THR A 41 8.29 2.41 -24.59
CA THR A 41 7.00 2.73 -23.97
C THR A 41 6.68 1.76 -22.83
N ALA A 42 6.87 0.47 -23.06
CA ALA A 42 6.63 -0.56 -22.05
C ALA A 42 7.53 -0.37 -20.82
N LYS A 43 8.81 -0.02 -21.02
CA LYS A 43 9.74 0.29 -19.92
C LYS A 43 9.29 1.50 -19.13
N ALA A 44 8.89 2.57 -19.82
CA ALA A 44 8.41 3.79 -19.18
C ALA A 44 7.13 3.52 -18.35
N GLU A 45 6.21 2.76 -18.92
CA GLU A 45 4.98 2.37 -18.22
C GLU A 45 5.28 1.48 -17.01
N ALA A 46 6.22 0.55 -17.12
CA ALA A 46 6.63 -0.31 -16.03
C ALA A 46 7.24 0.50 -14.87
N VAL A 47 8.11 1.46 -15.16
CA VAL A 47 8.67 2.36 -14.16
C VAL A 47 7.58 3.18 -13.48
N SER A 48 6.68 3.78 -14.26
CA SER A 48 5.55 4.54 -13.74
C SER A 48 4.64 3.70 -12.84
N LEU A 49 4.33 2.48 -13.26
CA LEU A 49 3.51 1.56 -12.48
C LEU A 49 4.19 1.17 -11.16
N THR A 50 5.49 0.88 -11.23
CA THR A 50 6.29 0.55 -10.03
C THR A 50 6.29 1.70 -9.03
N GLU A 51 6.54 2.92 -9.48
CA GLU A 51 6.52 4.12 -8.63
C GLU A 51 5.16 4.35 -7.98
N LYS A 52 4.08 4.21 -8.75
CA LYS A 52 2.70 4.33 -8.24
C LYS A 52 2.39 3.25 -7.23
N SER A 53 2.81 2.02 -7.49
CA SER A 53 2.60 0.89 -6.58
C SER A 53 3.37 1.06 -5.27
N GLU A 54 4.61 1.51 -5.33
CA GLU A 54 5.44 1.81 -4.15
C GLU A 54 4.82 2.93 -3.30
N LYS A 55 4.39 4.00 -3.93
CA LYS A 55 3.71 5.10 -3.25
C LYS A 55 2.43 4.64 -2.57
N LYS A 56 1.62 3.87 -3.29
CA LYS A 56 0.37 3.31 -2.75
C LYS A 56 0.63 2.38 -1.56
N ALA A 57 1.63 1.51 -1.67
CA ALA A 57 2.02 0.61 -0.60
C ALA A 57 2.51 1.38 0.64
N LYS A 58 3.32 2.43 0.43
CA LYS A 58 3.80 3.30 1.50
C LYS A 58 2.65 4.02 2.20
N ASP A 59 1.72 4.60 1.44
CA ASP A 59 0.55 5.29 1.98
C ASP A 59 -0.34 4.33 2.78
N GLN A 60 -0.53 3.11 2.28
CA GLN A 60 -1.28 2.06 3.00
C GLN A 60 -0.57 1.65 4.29
N ALA A 61 0.75 1.47 4.24
CA ALA A 61 1.54 1.12 5.43
C ALA A 61 1.45 2.21 6.50
N GLU A 62 1.57 3.47 6.12
CA GLU A 62 1.42 4.61 7.03
C GLU A 62 0.04 4.66 7.65
N ARG A 63 -0.99 4.40 6.88
CA ARG A 63 -2.38 4.35 7.35
C ARG A 63 -2.61 3.21 8.34
N ILE A 64 -2.06 2.04 8.06
CA ILE A 64 -2.14 0.88 8.96
C ILE A 64 -1.44 1.19 10.29
N VAL A 65 -0.26 1.79 10.26
CA VAL A 65 0.48 2.18 11.47
C VAL A 65 -0.31 3.21 12.28
N GLU A 66 -0.88 4.21 11.62
CA GLU A 66 -1.67 5.25 12.28
C GLU A 66 -2.93 4.67 12.92
N ASP A 67 -3.66 3.83 12.19
CA ASP A 67 -4.85 3.14 12.71
C ASP A 67 -4.51 2.24 13.91
N ALA A 68 -3.37 1.53 13.84
CA ALA A 68 -2.89 0.71 14.94
C ALA A 68 -2.56 1.55 16.18
N ARG A 69 -1.90 2.70 16.00
CA ARG A 69 -1.60 3.63 17.09
C ARG A 69 -2.87 4.17 17.74
N GLU A 70 -3.84 4.52 16.93
CA GLU A 70 -5.15 4.99 17.41
C GLU A 70 -5.86 3.90 18.20
N SER A 71 -5.89 2.67 17.69
CA SER A 71 -6.48 1.52 18.40
C SER A 71 -5.78 1.24 19.72
N ILE A 72 -4.45 1.24 19.73
CA ILE A 72 -3.67 1.05 20.97
C ILE A 72 -3.97 2.17 21.97
N GLY A 73 -4.05 3.41 21.51
CA GLY A 73 -4.43 4.54 22.35
C GLY A 73 -5.77 4.34 23.03
N LYS A 74 -6.77 3.91 22.29
CA LYS A 74 -8.12 3.60 22.81
C LYS A 74 -8.09 2.43 23.79
N GLU A 75 -7.35 1.38 23.50
CA GLU A 75 -7.21 0.22 24.38
C GLU A 75 -6.50 0.58 25.68
N VAL A 76 -5.47 1.42 25.64
CA VAL A 76 -4.76 1.91 26.82
C VAL A 76 -5.70 2.73 27.71
N ILE A 77 -6.50 3.63 27.13
CA ILE A 77 -7.48 4.43 27.87
C ILE A 77 -8.53 3.52 28.51
N ALA A 78 -9.06 2.55 27.77
CA ALA A 78 -10.04 1.58 28.26
C ALA A 78 -9.46 0.71 29.39
N ALA A 79 -8.23 0.25 29.24
CA ALA A 79 -7.53 -0.55 30.25
C ALA A 79 -7.29 0.26 31.54
N ARG A 80 -6.88 1.53 31.43
CA ARG A 80 -6.71 2.42 32.58
C ARG A 80 -8.02 2.66 33.32
N LYS A 81 -9.10 2.89 32.56
CA LYS A 81 -10.45 3.07 33.15
C LYS A 81 -10.91 1.83 33.88
N SER A 82 -10.74 0.65 33.26
CA SER A 82 -11.09 -0.62 33.85
C SER A 82 -10.29 -0.88 35.13
N LEU A 83 -8.99 -0.65 35.10
CA LEU A 83 -8.10 -0.80 36.26
C LEU A 83 -8.48 0.16 37.38
N HIS A 84 -8.77 1.43 37.04
CA HIS A 84 -9.21 2.42 37.97
C HIS A 84 -10.51 2.00 38.71
N ASN A 85 -11.48 1.48 37.92
CA ASN A 85 -12.73 0.98 38.50
C ASN A 85 -12.51 -0.24 39.41
N GLU A 86 -11.63 -1.16 39.02
CA GLU A 86 -11.25 -2.32 39.82
C GLU A 86 -10.56 -1.88 41.12
N MET A 87 -9.70 -0.87 41.06
CA MET A 87 -9.03 -0.32 42.25
C MET A 87 -10.03 0.33 43.20
N ILE A 88 -11.02 1.07 42.70
CA ILE A 88 -12.09 1.66 43.48
C ILE A 88 -12.87 0.54 44.17
N ASP A 89 -13.26 -0.49 43.45
CA ASP A 89 -14.00 -1.62 44.02
C ASP A 89 -13.18 -2.35 45.10
N LEU A 90 -11.90 -2.58 44.83
CA LEU A 90 -11.02 -3.27 45.77
C LEU A 90 -10.81 -2.48 47.04
N VAL A 91 -10.56 -1.18 46.92
CA VAL A 91 -10.41 -0.28 48.09
C VAL A 91 -11.72 -0.19 48.87
N ALA A 92 -12.85 -0.10 48.20
CA ALA A 92 -14.16 -0.08 48.85
C ALA A 92 -14.42 -1.39 49.64
N ILE A 93 -14.10 -2.54 49.07
CA ILE A 93 -14.22 -3.85 49.72
C ILE A 93 -13.28 -3.94 50.92
N ALA A 94 -12.02 -3.54 50.77
CA ALA A 94 -11.04 -3.56 51.86
C ALA A 94 -11.43 -2.63 52.99
N THR A 95 -11.90 -1.43 52.67
CA THR A 95 -12.36 -0.45 53.63
C THR A 95 -13.62 -0.92 54.36
N ALA A 96 -14.58 -1.49 53.64
CA ALA A 96 -15.79 -2.08 54.21
C ALA A 96 -15.44 -3.21 55.20
N LYS A 97 -14.45 -4.03 54.86
CA LYS A 97 -13.98 -5.14 55.69
C LYS A 97 -13.32 -4.64 56.97
N VAL A 98 -12.53 -3.59 56.87
CA VAL A 98 -11.88 -2.96 58.03
C VAL A 98 -12.91 -2.23 58.91
N THR A 99 -13.85 -1.48 58.31
CA THR A 99 -14.87 -0.73 59.05
C THR A 99 -15.98 -1.62 59.63
N ALA A 100 -16.24 -2.80 59.09
CA ALA A 100 -17.15 -3.77 59.66
C ALA A 100 -16.69 -4.23 61.07
N GLU A 101 -15.38 -4.28 61.32
CA GLU A 101 -14.81 -4.58 62.60
C GLU A 101 -14.88 -3.39 63.57
N THR A 102 -14.98 -2.15 63.07
CA THR A 102 -15.01 -0.91 63.86
C THR A 102 -16.37 -0.25 63.96
N ALA A 103 -17.44 -0.89 63.46
CA ALA A 103 -18.85 -0.48 63.57
C ALA A 103 -19.22 0.83 62.84
N THR A 104 -18.52 1.26 61.86
CA THR A 104 -18.93 2.35 60.97
C THR A 104 -19.49 1.82 59.66
N ASP A 105 -20.77 2.11 59.42
CA ASP A 105 -21.57 1.42 58.43
C ASP A 105 -21.50 1.95 57.00
N GLN A 106 -20.69 2.94 56.67
CA GLN A 106 -20.72 3.50 55.31
C GLN A 106 -19.35 3.89 54.81
N VAL A 107 -18.83 3.11 53.91
CA VAL A 107 -17.77 3.53 53.02
C VAL A 107 -18.43 4.07 51.75
N ASP A 108 -18.33 5.38 51.56
CA ASP A 108 -18.83 6.04 50.38
C ASP A 108 -17.85 5.80 49.21
N ARG A 109 -18.30 5.12 48.18
CA ARG A 109 -17.51 4.88 46.97
C ARG A 109 -17.04 6.19 46.32
N ASN A 110 -17.83 7.25 46.41
CA ASN A 110 -17.48 8.56 45.88
C ASN A 110 -16.31 9.17 46.63
N LEU A 111 -16.22 8.98 47.94
CA LEU A 111 -15.10 9.43 48.75
C LEU A 111 -13.80 8.70 48.39
N VAL A 112 -13.87 7.39 48.18
CA VAL A 112 -12.73 6.58 47.73
C VAL A 112 -12.29 6.99 46.31
N ALA A 113 -13.22 7.20 45.41
CA ALA A 113 -12.94 7.68 44.07
C ALA A 113 -12.30 9.06 44.08
N ALA A 114 -12.76 9.98 44.94
CA ALA A 114 -12.17 11.30 45.07
C ALA A 114 -10.74 11.24 45.63
N ALA A 115 -10.48 10.37 46.60
CA ALA A 115 -9.15 10.15 47.16
C ALA A 115 -8.17 9.59 46.11
N LEU A 116 -8.59 8.63 45.29
CA LEU A 116 -7.79 8.07 44.19
C LEU A 116 -7.52 9.11 43.10
N LYS A 117 -8.46 10.01 42.85
CA LYS A 117 -8.31 11.09 41.91
C LYS A 117 -7.28 12.13 42.32
N GLU A 118 -7.19 12.43 43.62
CA GLU A 118 -6.19 13.32 44.17
C GLU A 118 -4.78 12.70 44.21
N ALA A 119 -4.69 11.39 44.23
CA ALA A 119 -3.42 10.65 44.28
C ALA A 119 -2.66 10.57 42.91
N LYS A 120 -3.13 11.20 41.88
CA LYS A 120 -2.47 11.21 40.55
C LYS A 120 -1.16 12.00 40.56
#